data_cf18616e6575770c7947398513278464
#
_entry.id   cf18616e6575770c7947398513278464
#
_cell.length_a   1.000
_cell.length_b   1.000
_cell.length_c   1.000
_cell.angle_alpha   90.00
_cell.angle_beta   90.00
_cell.angle_gamma   90.00
#
_symmetry.space_group_name_H-M   'P 1'
#
loop_
_entity.id
_entity.type
_entity.pdbx_description
1 polymer ?
#
loop_
_entity_poly.entity_id
_entity_poly.type
_entity_poly.pdbx_seq_one_letter_code
_entity_poly.pdbx_strand_id
1 'polypeptide(L)'
;MDNLQPDQFEDMLSSKEKALVMFYADWCPYCRKFKPIFEASANSYTDDRPKFFQSNIDSDENPLWEKYSIIAVPTVIAFENGNIISRRDGKMGIGLGKSDLESILKETNSAR
;
A
#
# COMPACT_ATOMS: atom_id res chain seq x y z
N MET A 1 9.25 -6.67 5.80
CA MET A 1 8.17 -6.32 4.87
C MET A 1 8.70 -6.41 3.45
N ASP A 2 8.03 -7.19 2.63
CA ASP A 2 8.52 -7.46 1.28
C ASP A 2 8.27 -6.30 0.33
N ASN A 3 9.29 -6.02 -0.49
CA ASN A 3 9.19 -5.00 -1.54
C ASN A 3 8.78 -5.69 -2.85
N LEU A 4 7.56 -5.40 -3.32
CA LEU A 4 7.02 -6.06 -4.49
C LEU A 4 7.47 -5.35 -5.77
N GLN A 5 8.13 -6.11 -6.64
CA GLN A 5 8.40 -5.67 -8.01
C GLN A 5 7.15 -5.92 -8.87
N PRO A 6 7.03 -5.26 -10.03
CA PRO A 6 5.83 -5.45 -10.87
C PRO A 6 5.52 -6.90 -11.20
N ASP A 7 6.54 -7.71 -11.45
CA ASP A 7 6.35 -9.11 -11.81
C ASP A 7 5.95 -10.01 -10.62
N GLN A 8 6.09 -9.51 -9.40
CA GLN A 8 5.72 -10.26 -8.20
C GLN A 8 4.27 -10.05 -7.79
N PHE A 9 3.59 -9.10 -8.42
CA PHE A 9 2.22 -8.80 -8.07
C PHE A 9 1.26 -9.95 -8.38
N GLU A 10 1.51 -10.71 -9.43
CA GLU A 10 0.64 -11.84 -9.75
C GLU A 10 0.61 -12.87 -8.64
N ASP A 11 1.75 -13.17 -8.04
CA ASP A 11 1.81 -14.10 -6.92
C ASP A 11 1.05 -13.57 -5.71
N MET A 12 1.22 -12.29 -5.41
CA MET A 12 0.50 -11.66 -4.31
C MET A 12 -1.00 -11.66 -4.57
N LEU A 13 -1.42 -11.31 -5.80
CA LEU A 13 -2.83 -11.23 -6.16
C LEU A 13 -3.50 -12.58 -6.19
N SER A 14 -2.76 -13.66 -6.45
CA SER A 14 -3.32 -15.02 -6.47
C SER A 14 -3.53 -15.58 -5.06
N SER A 15 -2.95 -14.95 -4.05
CA SER A 15 -3.20 -15.32 -2.67
C SER A 15 -4.62 -14.94 -2.27
N LYS A 16 -5.24 -15.80 -1.47
CA LYS A 16 -6.59 -15.51 -0.95
C LYS A 16 -6.55 -14.60 0.27
N GLU A 17 -5.36 -14.32 0.77
CA GLU A 17 -5.21 -13.46 1.94
C GLU A 17 -5.40 -12.00 1.58
N LYS A 18 -5.79 -11.22 2.58
CA LYS A 18 -5.83 -9.77 2.43
C LYS A 18 -4.41 -9.23 2.42
N ALA A 19 -4.16 -8.28 1.55
CA ALA A 19 -2.85 -7.63 1.43
C ALA A 19 -3.02 -6.12 1.43
N LEU A 20 -2.10 -5.44 2.08
CA LEU A 20 -2.06 -3.98 2.11
C LEU A 20 -0.73 -3.55 1.53
N VAL A 21 -0.77 -2.81 0.43
CA VAL A 21 0.45 -2.42 -0.30
C VAL A 21 0.62 -0.91 -0.27
N MET A 22 1.81 -0.47 0.17
CA MET A 22 2.19 0.93 0.11
C MET A 22 3.06 1.15 -1.13
N PHE A 23 2.55 1.97 -2.06
CA PHE A 23 3.32 2.41 -3.21
C PHE A 23 4.02 3.71 -2.85
N TYR A 24 5.33 3.76 -3.07
CA TYR A 24 6.12 4.90 -2.62
C TYR A 24 7.30 5.16 -3.55
N ALA A 25 7.88 6.34 -3.38
CA ALA A 25 9.09 6.72 -4.08
C ALA A 25 10.07 7.35 -3.09
N ASP A 26 11.34 7.02 -3.23
CA ASP A 26 12.38 7.53 -2.31
C ASP A 26 12.58 9.03 -2.44
N TRP A 27 12.30 9.58 -3.64
CA TRP A 27 12.45 11.01 -3.87
C TRP A 27 11.32 11.86 -3.29
N CYS A 28 10.28 11.23 -2.75
CA CYS A 28 9.10 11.94 -2.28
C CYS A 28 9.17 12.19 -0.75
N PRO A 29 9.16 13.44 -0.29
CA PRO A 29 9.22 13.72 1.15
C PRO A 29 8.01 13.20 1.92
N TYR A 30 6.85 13.17 1.30
CA TYR A 30 5.64 12.63 1.95
C TYR A 30 5.76 11.13 2.18
N CYS A 31 6.43 10.42 1.28
CA CYS A 31 6.71 9.00 1.44
C CYS A 31 7.68 8.76 2.59
N ARG A 32 8.71 9.59 2.71
CA ARG A 32 9.67 9.47 3.81
C ARG A 32 9.03 9.68 5.17
N LYS A 33 8.00 10.53 5.25
CA LYS A 33 7.25 10.74 6.48
C LYS A 33 6.30 9.59 6.79
N PHE A 34 5.66 9.06 5.77
CA PHE A 34 4.63 8.02 5.95
C PHE A 34 5.23 6.64 6.17
N LYS A 35 6.36 6.34 5.55
CA LYS A 35 6.98 5.02 5.60
C LYS A 35 7.17 4.49 7.02
N PRO A 36 7.75 5.26 7.97
CA PRO A 36 7.88 4.74 9.34
C PRO A 36 6.55 4.47 10.01
N ILE A 37 5.51 5.24 9.68
CA ILE A 37 4.16 5.01 10.22
C ILE A 37 3.63 3.66 9.72
N PHE A 38 3.80 3.40 8.43
CA PHE A 38 3.37 2.16 7.80
C PHE A 38 4.14 0.96 8.37
N GLU A 39 5.46 1.09 8.50
CA GLU A 39 6.31 0.03 9.04
C GLU A 39 5.98 -0.28 10.49
N ALA A 40 5.75 0.75 11.30
CA ALA A 40 5.38 0.55 12.69
C ALA A 40 4.07 -0.23 12.80
N SER A 41 3.12 0.09 11.93
CA SER A 41 1.85 -0.62 11.90
C SER A 41 2.02 -2.08 11.49
N ALA A 42 2.87 -2.34 10.50
CA ALA A 42 3.17 -3.71 10.06
C ALA A 42 3.79 -4.52 11.19
N ASN A 43 4.69 -3.91 11.96
CA ASN A 43 5.41 -4.60 13.03
C ASN A 43 4.54 -4.87 14.26
N SER A 44 3.45 -4.13 14.43
CA SER A 44 2.59 -4.28 15.61
C SER A 44 1.48 -5.31 15.40
N TYR A 45 1.48 -6.02 14.29
CA TYR A 45 0.34 -6.81 13.89
C TYR A 45 0.39 -8.26 14.31
N THR A 46 -0.79 -8.77 14.63
CA THR A 46 -1.07 -10.15 14.93
C THR A 46 -1.77 -10.80 13.72
N ASP A 47 -2.14 -12.05 13.87
CA ASP A 47 -2.57 -12.93 12.77
C ASP A 47 -3.83 -12.52 12.03
N ASP A 48 -4.65 -11.64 12.60
CA ASP A 48 -5.93 -11.23 12.02
C ASP A 48 -5.82 -10.15 10.97
N ARG A 49 -4.62 -9.76 10.62
CA ARG A 49 -4.38 -8.56 9.87
C ARG A 49 -3.98 -8.84 8.44
N PRO A 50 -4.16 -7.88 7.55
CA PRO A 50 -3.67 -8.04 6.19
C PRO A 50 -2.15 -8.20 6.22
N LYS A 51 -1.63 -8.89 5.22
CA LYS A 51 -0.19 -8.95 5.02
C LYS A 51 0.28 -7.62 4.43
N PHE A 52 1.35 -7.07 4.99
CA PHE A 52 1.86 -5.76 4.58
C PHE A 52 2.96 -5.92 3.55
N PHE A 53 2.87 -5.13 2.48
CA PHE A 53 3.89 -5.06 1.44
C PHE A 53 4.19 -3.62 1.13
N GLN A 54 5.33 -3.40 0.52
CA GLN A 54 5.68 -2.09 -0.03
C GLN A 54 6.12 -2.28 -1.48
N SER A 55 5.96 -1.26 -2.30
CA SER A 55 6.41 -1.29 -3.68
C SER A 55 7.04 0.05 -4.03
N ASN A 56 8.33 0.00 -4.35
CA ASN A 56 9.06 1.19 -4.77
C ASN A 56 8.77 1.46 -6.23
N ILE A 57 8.20 2.61 -6.53
CA ILE A 57 7.90 3.02 -7.90
C ILE A 57 8.63 4.30 -8.27
N ASP A 58 9.92 4.38 -7.89
CA ASP A 58 10.78 5.52 -8.20
C ASP A 58 10.82 5.87 -9.69
N SER A 59 10.83 4.84 -10.53
CA SER A 59 10.93 5.03 -11.97
C SER A 59 9.59 5.45 -12.57
N ASP A 60 9.60 6.51 -13.38
CA ASP A 60 8.40 6.95 -14.09
C ASP A 60 7.88 5.88 -15.05
N GLU A 61 8.75 4.95 -15.44
CA GLU A 61 8.40 3.89 -16.39
C GLU A 61 7.84 2.64 -15.70
N ASN A 62 7.80 2.64 -14.37
CA ASN A 62 7.26 1.50 -13.65
C ASN A 62 5.78 1.33 -14.02
N PRO A 63 5.38 0.15 -14.53
CA PRO A 63 4.01 -0.04 -15.02
C PRO A 63 2.93 0.05 -13.95
N LEU A 64 3.30 -0.01 -12.68
CA LEU A 64 2.33 0.05 -11.59
C LEU A 64 1.65 1.41 -11.48
N TRP A 65 2.33 2.50 -11.91
CA TRP A 65 1.70 3.82 -11.95
C TRP A 65 0.40 3.77 -12.76
N GLU A 66 0.49 3.25 -13.97
CA GLU A 66 -0.65 3.20 -14.88
C GLU A 66 -1.63 2.10 -14.49
N LYS A 67 -1.11 0.94 -14.13
CA LYS A 67 -1.94 -0.22 -13.81
C LYS A 67 -2.93 0.08 -12.69
N TYR A 68 -2.51 0.81 -11.68
CA TYR A 68 -3.37 1.12 -10.54
C TYR A 68 -3.79 2.59 -10.50
N SER A 69 -3.61 3.31 -11.58
CA SER A 69 -4.00 4.72 -11.69
C SER A 69 -3.43 5.56 -10.55
N ILE A 70 -2.16 5.34 -10.23
CA ILE A 70 -1.51 6.09 -9.16
C ILE A 70 -1.07 7.43 -9.73
N ILE A 71 -1.49 8.52 -9.09
CA ILE A 71 -1.15 9.87 -9.53
C ILE A 71 -0.31 10.61 -8.50
N ALA A 72 -0.20 10.06 -7.31
CA ALA A 72 0.60 10.65 -6.25
C ALA A 72 1.09 9.54 -5.32
N VAL A 73 2.22 9.75 -4.68
CA VAL A 73 2.74 8.83 -3.68
C VAL A 73 2.90 9.58 -2.36
N PRO A 74 2.73 8.92 -1.21
CA PRO A 74 2.40 7.50 -1.06
C PRO A 74 0.94 7.22 -1.39
N THR A 75 0.66 6.04 -1.89
CA THR A 75 -0.70 5.53 -2.08
C THR A 75 -0.75 4.13 -1.47
N VAL A 76 -1.81 3.84 -0.72
CA VAL A 76 -1.99 2.53 -0.10
C VAL A 76 -3.22 1.88 -0.68
N ILE A 77 -3.07 0.63 -1.14
CA ILE A 77 -4.18 -0.13 -1.73
C ILE A 77 -4.30 -1.46 -1.00
N ALA A 78 -5.53 -1.82 -0.64
CA ALA A 78 -5.84 -3.09 -0.01
C ALA A 78 -6.44 -4.04 -1.04
N PHE A 79 -5.96 -5.28 -1.03
CA PHE A 79 -6.39 -6.33 -1.96
C PHE A 79 -6.93 -7.53 -1.19
N GLU A 80 -7.89 -8.21 -1.79
CA GLU A 80 -8.35 -9.52 -1.33
C GLU A 80 -8.78 -10.33 -2.56
N ASN A 81 -8.26 -11.54 -2.67
CA ASN A 81 -8.54 -12.42 -3.83
C ASN A 81 -8.25 -11.74 -5.17
N GLY A 82 -7.19 -10.95 -5.22
CA GLY A 82 -6.79 -10.23 -6.43
C GLY A 82 -7.58 -8.97 -6.73
N ASN A 83 -8.56 -8.64 -5.90
CA ASN A 83 -9.41 -7.46 -6.11
C ASN A 83 -9.04 -6.35 -5.16
N ILE A 84 -9.14 -5.11 -5.63
CA ILE A 84 -8.99 -3.95 -4.76
C ILE A 84 -10.25 -3.82 -3.91
N ILE A 85 -10.08 -3.80 -2.59
CA ILE A 85 -11.20 -3.65 -1.67
C ILE A 85 -11.24 -2.27 -1.00
N SER A 86 -10.12 -1.57 -0.99
CA SER A 86 -10.04 -0.20 -0.46
C SER A 86 -8.76 0.45 -0.92
N ARG A 87 -8.72 1.77 -0.93
CA ARG A 87 -7.47 2.48 -1.23
C ARG A 87 -7.49 3.89 -0.63
N ARG A 88 -6.30 4.40 -0.38
CA ARG A 88 -6.08 5.79 0.02
C ARG A 88 -4.97 6.37 -0.84
N ASP A 89 -5.32 7.33 -1.67
CA ASP A 89 -4.36 8.01 -2.52
C ASP A 89 -3.72 9.17 -1.79
N GLY A 90 -2.43 9.36 -1.98
CA GLY A 90 -1.74 10.50 -1.43
C GLY A 90 -2.36 11.80 -1.91
N LYS A 91 -2.53 12.74 -1.01
CA LYS A 91 -3.10 14.06 -1.32
C LYS A 91 -1.98 15.02 -1.62
N MET A 92 -2.14 15.79 -2.68
CA MET A 92 -1.14 16.77 -3.08
C MET A 92 -0.90 17.77 -1.93
N GLY A 93 0.37 17.94 -1.57
CA GLY A 93 0.76 18.85 -0.51
C GLY A 93 0.55 18.32 0.90
N ILE A 94 -0.02 17.14 1.06
CA ILE A 94 -0.34 16.57 2.38
C ILE A 94 0.20 15.15 2.52
N GLY A 95 0.10 14.33 1.45
CA GLY A 95 0.46 12.94 1.50
C GLY A 95 -0.57 12.10 2.24
N LEU A 96 -0.10 11.15 3.05
CA LEU A 96 -0.94 10.30 3.90
C LEU A 96 -0.43 10.37 5.34
N GLY A 97 -1.32 10.19 6.29
CA GLY A 97 -0.97 10.17 7.69
C GLY A 97 -1.48 8.93 8.42
N LYS A 98 -1.26 8.91 9.72
CA LYS A 98 -1.65 7.78 10.57
C LYS A 98 -3.16 7.52 10.52
N SER A 99 -3.97 8.58 10.48
CA SER A 99 -5.43 8.42 10.43
C SER A 99 -5.89 7.78 9.14
N ASP A 100 -5.21 8.05 8.02
CA ASP A 100 -5.51 7.41 6.76
C ASP A 100 -5.22 5.91 6.83
N LEU A 101 -4.10 5.55 7.44
CA LEU A 101 -3.73 4.15 7.60
C LEU A 101 -4.71 3.43 8.51
N GLU A 102 -5.08 4.02 9.63
CA GLU A 102 -6.06 3.43 10.54
C GLU A 102 -7.40 3.23 9.86
N SER A 103 -7.81 4.21 9.06
CA SER A 103 -9.08 4.15 8.32
C SER A 103 -9.09 3.01 7.31
N ILE A 104 -8.03 2.87 6.50
CA ILE A 104 -7.99 1.80 5.50
C ILE A 104 -7.88 0.43 6.16
N LEU A 105 -7.16 0.32 7.26
CA LEU A 105 -7.06 -0.95 8.00
C LEU A 105 -8.40 -1.38 8.54
N LYS A 106 -9.16 -0.44 9.08
CA LYS A 106 -10.50 -0.73 9.58
C LYS A 106 -11.41 -1.23 8.48
N GLU A 107 -11.38 -0.58 7.32
CA GLU A 107 -12.16 -1.01 6.16
C GLU A 107 -11.73 -2.38 5.66
N THR A 108 -10.42 -2.62 5.59
CA THR A 108 -9.86 -3.87 5.12
C THR A 108 -10.28 -5.03 6.02
N ASN A 109 -10.22 -4.82 7.31
CA ASN A 109 -10.55 -5.87 8.28
C ASN A 109 -12.04 -6.15 8.37
N SER A 110 -12.89 -5.18 8.03
CA SER A 110 -14.35 -5.38 8.06
C SER A 110 -14.92 -5.81 6.71
N ALA A 111 -14.14 -5.79 5.64
CA ALA A 111 -14.60 -6.25 4.33
C ALA A 111 -14.81 -7.77 4.34
N ARG A 112 -15.86 -8.23 3.70
CA ARG A 112 -16.21 -9.65 3.61
C ARG A 112 -16.30 -10.10 2.16
#